data_5a2a6d8c21e17868c877f1c16f65e67a
#
_entry.id   5a2a6d8c21e17868c877f1c16f65e67a
#
_cell.length_a   1.000
_cell.length_b   1.000
_cell.length_c   1.000
_cell.angle_alpha   90.00
_cell.angle_beta   90.00
_cell.angle_gamma   90.00
#
_symmetry.space_group_name_H-M   'P 1'
#
loop_
_entity.id
_entity.type
_entity.pdbx_description
1 polymer ?
#
loop_
_entity_poly.entity_id
_entity_poly.type
_entity_poly.pdbx_seq_one_letter_code
_entity_poly.pdbx_strand_id
1 'polypeptide(L)'
;MLNLGDGSLTTLVEDPVEGAGYSFYDVRAGDGVFAWVEMNFANASWKLYAQNTAGASLVGDVVELDRGGKDYDPPLFTAFESSVIWYKMPAAGGNKTSHDSYCYRRSLDEAKAEAIWKSTGRFASAPRVSDGILTISPRVRNDEGVYYGMTAIDLTDGNNTKRAQLVLPSSVSPFEAVYMGDTFVFSIEATYSGVGT
;
A
#
# COMPACT_ATOMS: atom_id res chain seq x y z
N MET A 1 3.17 -10.82 17.71
CA MET A 1 2.15 -9.85 18.18
C MET A 1 2.33 -9.64 19.68
N LEU A 2 2.29 -8.39 20.15
CA LEU A 2 2.36 -8.06 21.58
C LEU A 2 0.95 -7.80 22.12
N ASN A 3 0.55 -8.52 23.15
CA ASN A 3 -0.66 -8.23 23.90
C ASN A 3 -0.36 -7.11 24.93
N LEU A 4 -0.99 -5.96 24.78
CA LEU A 4 -0.77 -4.81 25.66
C LEU A 4 -1.41 -4.99 27.06
N GLY A 5 -2.34 -5.95 27.23
CA GLY A 5 -3.01 -6.19 28.50
C GLY A 5 -2.14 -6.96 29.50
N ASP A 6 -1.32 -7.89 29.03
CA ASP A 6 -0.50 -8.77 29.87
C ASP A 6 0.99 -8.81 29.48
N GLY A 7 1.36 -8.14 28.39
CA GLY A 7 2.73 -8.09 27.88
C GLY A 7 3.18 -9.38 27.17
N SER A 8 2.28 -10.34 26.93
CA SER A 8 2.63 -11.59 26.24
C SER A 8 2.96 -11.36 24.76
N LEU A 9 3.88 -12.18 24.24
CA LEU A 9 4.28 -12.19 22.85
C LEU A 9 3.77 -13.48 22.19
N THR A 10 3.15 -13.33 21.02
CA THR A 10 2.73 -14.45 20.16
C THR A 10 3.41 -14.30 18.81
N THR A 11 4.13 -15.32 18.36
CA THR A 11 4.64 -15.42 16.99
C THR A 11 3.48 -15.79 16.08
N LEU A 12 3.21 -14.99 15.05
CA LEU A 12 2.14 -15.24 14.07
C LEU A 12 2.64 -16.12 12.91
N VAL A 13 3.80 -15.78 12.37
CA VAL A 13 4.47 -16.52 11.28
C VAL A 13 5.91 -16.74 11.72
N GLU A 14 6.33 -18.01 11.82
CA GLU A 14 7.67 -18.37 12.32
C GLU A 14 8.71 -18.25 11.21
N ASP A 15 8.43 -18.87 10.06
CA ASP A 15 9.33 -18.91 8.91
C ASP A 15 8.63 -18.36 7.65
N PRO A 16 9.39 -17.82 6.70
CA PRO A 16 8.85 -17.44 5.40
C PRO A 16 8.18 -18.63 4.68
N VAL A 17 7.06 -18.40 4.05
CA VAL A 17 6.34 -19.39 3.24
C VAL A 17 7.23 -19.93 2.11
N GLU A 18 8.05 -19.06 1.54
CA GLU A 18 9.00 -19.38 0.47
C GLU A 18 10.25 -20.16 0.97
N GLY A 19 10.45 -20.24 2.29
CA GLY A 19 11.56 -20.94 2.89
C GLY A 19 12.92 -20.24 2.72
N ALA A 20 13.97 -21.03 2.60
CA ALA A 20 15.34 -20.54 2.60
C ALA A 20 15.62 -19.51 1.48
N GLY A 21 16.28 -18.42 1.85
CA GLY A 21 16.64 -17.32 0.95
C GLY A 21 15.62 -16.16 0.92
N TYR A 22 14.45 -16.33 1.52
CA TYR A 22 13.50 -15.27 1.74
C TYR A 22 13.55 -14.77 3.18
N SER A 23 13.23 -13.50 3.36
CA SER A 23 13.11 -12.85 4.66
C SER A 23 11.85 -12.02 4.70
N PHE A 24 11.27 -11.83 5.87
CA PHE A 24 10.17 -10.89 6.07
C PHE A 24 10.67 -9.47 5.79
N TYR A 25 9.94 -8.76 4.93
CA TYR A 25 10.29 -7.41 4.49
C TYR A 25 9.42 -6.33 5.14
N ASP A 26 8.10 -6.52 5.14
CA ASP A 26 7.13 -5.61 5.74
C ASP A 26 5.88 -6.37 6.18
N VAL A 27 5.16 -5.84 7.18
CA VAL A 27 3.95 -6.45 7.74
C VAL A 27 2.89 -5.39 8.03
N ARG A 28 1.62 -5.74 7.84
CA ARG A 28 0.46 -4.92 8.22
C ARG A 28 -0.63 -5.81 8.79
N ALA A 29 -1.41 -5.25 9.72
CA ALA A 29 -2.57 -5.91 10.29
C ALA A 29 -3.80 -5.01 10.18
N GLY A 30 -4.95 -5.59 9.88
CA GLY A 30 -6.28 -5.04 10.01
C GLY A 30 -7.10 -5.84 11.03
N ASP A 31 -8.38 -5.52 11.19
CA ASP A 31 -9.24 -6.16 12.19
C ASP A 31 -9.52 -7.65 11.87
N GLY A 32 -9.41 -8.07 10.63
CA GLY A 32 -9.69 -9.44 10.19
C GLY A 32 -8.58 -10.08 9.36
N VAL A 33 -7.47 -9.38 9.12
CA VAL A 33 -6.40 -9.84 8.22
C VAL A 33 -5.04 -9.44 8.73
N PHE A 34 -4.09 -10.35 8.54
CA PHE A 34 -2.65 -10.10 8.69
C PHE A 34 -2.00 -10.31 7.33
N ALA A 35 -1.20 -9.35 6.88
CA ALA A 35 -0.52 -9.40 5.60
C ALA A 35 0.98 -9.11 5.76
N TRP A 36 1.81 -9.75 4.92
CA TRP A 36 3.25 -9.57 4.95
C TRP A 36 3.87 -9.74 3.57
N VAL A 37 5.02 -9.13 3.39
CA VAL A 37 5.86 -9.30 2.22
C VAL A 37 7.08 -10.14 2.59
N GLU A 38 7.36 -11.15 1.78
CA GLU A 38 8.61 -11.89 1.79
C GLU A 38 9.47 -11.47 0.61
N MET A 39 10.77 -11.28 0.84
CA MET A 39 11.69 -10.81 -0.18
C MET A 39 12.97 -11.66 -0.19
N ASN A 40 13.40 -12.02 -1.39
CA ASN A 40 14.72 -12.56 -1.64
C ASN A 40 15.63 -11.44 -2.17
N PHE A 41 16.53 -10.97 -1.31
CA PHE A 41 17.42 -9.84 -1.64
C PHE A 41 18.49 -10.17 -2.69
N ALA A 42 18.78 -11.47 -2.93
CA ALA A 42 19.78 -11.88 -3.91
C ALA A 42 19.32 -11.69 -5.35
N ASN A 43 18.02 -11.81 -5.61
CA ASN A 43 17.43 -11.70 -6.94
C ASN A 43 16.32 -10.66 -7.04
N ALA A 44 16.06 -9.93 -5.95
CA ALA A 44 15.01 -8.92 -5.84
C ALA A 44 13.59 -9.46 -6.11
N SER A 45 13.34 -10.76 -5.92
CA SER A 45 11.99 -11.31 -5.98
C SER A 45 11.27 -11.11 -4.66
N TRP A 46 9.96 -10.84 -4.74
CA TRP A 46 9.12 -10.66 -3.58
C TRP A 46 7.73 -11.27 -3.79
N LYS A 47 7.07 -11.58 -2.68
CA LYS A 47 5.68 -12.03 -2.65
C LYS A 47 4.94 -11.36 -1.51
N LEU A 48 3.69 -10.98 -1.78
CA LEU A 48 2.75 -10.45 -0.79
C LEU A 48 1.79 -11.56 -0.40
N TYR A 49 1.75 -11.87 0.88
CA TYR A 49 0.87 -12.86 1.47
C TYR A 49 -0.13 -12.22 2.42
N ALA A 50 -1.23 -12.90 2.64
CA ALA A 50 -2.17 -12.56 3.71
C ALA A 50 -2.86 -13.81 4.25
N GLN A 51 -3.34 -13.70 5.49
CA GLN A 51 -4.12 -14.72 6.17
C GLN A 51 -5.15 -14.06 7.09
N ASN A 52 -6.31 -14.67 7.23
CA ASN A 52 -7.34 -14.18 8.14
C ASN A 52 -6.87 -14.27 9.59
N THR A 53 -7.38 -13.38 10.43
CA THR A 53 -7.15 -13.39 11.87
C THR A 53 -8.43 -13.64 12.64
N ALA A 54 -8.32 -14.37 13.74
CA ALA A 54 -9.37 -14.53 14.76
C ALA A 54 -8.75 -14.24 16.12
N GLY A 55 -8.99 -13.04 16.63
CA GLY A 55 -8.31 -12.53 17.82
C GLY A 55 -6.79 -12.47 17.61
N ALA A 56 -6.06 -13.22 18.43
CA ALA A 56 -4.59 -13.25 18.41
C ALA A 56 -3.99 -14.37 17.53
N SER A 57 -4.80 -15.03 16.70
CA SER A 57 -4.36 -16.19 15.92
C SER A 57 -4.63 -16.01 14.43
N LEU A 58 -3.76 -16.58 13.61
CA LEU A 58 -4.02 -16.73 12.18
C LEU A 58 -4.95 -17.94 11.96
N VAL A 59 -5.92 -17.81 11.04
CA VAL A 59 -6.90 -18.84 10.72
C VAL A 59 -7.08 -18.99 9.21
N GLY A 60 -7.42 -20.20 8.76
CA GLY A 60 -7.57 -20.50 7.34
C GLY A 60 -6.22 -20.62 6.62
N ASP A 61 -6.27 -20.61 5.31
CA ASP A 61 -5.09 -20.80 4.46
C ASP A 61 -4.34 -19.46 4.24
N VAL A 62 -3.03 -19.57 4.04
CA VAL A 62 -2.21 -18.47 3.55
C VAL A 62 -2.54 -18.21 2.08
N VAL A 63 -2.85 -16.99 1.73
CA VAL A 63 -3.19 -16.56 0.37
C VAL A 63 -2.08 -15.71 -0.20
N GLU A 64 -1.52 -16.11 -1.33
CA GLU A 64 -0.66 -15.22 -2.12
C GLU A 64 -1.52 -14.19 -2.85
N LEU A 65 -1.27 -12.91 -2.61
CA LEU A 65 -2.00 -11.80 -3.21
C LEU A 65 -1.33 -11.27 -4.47
N ASP A 66 -0.01 -11.16 -4.44
CA ASP A 66 0.79 -10.63 -5.55
C ASP A 66 2.25 -11.09 -5.44
N ARG A 67 2.97 -10.95 -6.56
CA ARG A 67 4.40 -11.22 -6.65
C ARG A 67 5.09 -10.30 -7.64
N GLY A 68 6.39 -10.14 -7.47
CA GLY A 68 7.23 -9.41 -8.41
C GLY A 68 8.69 -9.82 -8.31
N GLY A 69 9.48 -9.22 -9.15
CA GLY A 69 10.93 -9.35 -9.19
C GLY A 69 11.55 -7.99 -9.47
N LYS A 70 12.77 -7.98 -10.00
CA LYS A 70 13.54 -6.76 -10.27
C LYS A 70 12.83 -5.66 -11.07
N ASP A 71 11.77 -6.02 -11.80
CA ASP A 71 11.00 -5.08 -12.62
C ASP A 71 9.87 -4.38 -11.85
N TYR A 72 9.64 -4.79 -10.60
CA TYR A 72 8.62 -4.20 -9.71
C TYR A 72 9.20 -4.03 -8.30
N ASP A 73 8.95 -2.87 -7.72
CA ASP A 73 9.31 -2.65 -6.31
C ASP A 73 8.45 -3.53 -5.39
N PRO A 74 8.97 -3.91 -4.21
CA PRO A 74 8.13 -4.49 -3.16
C PRO A 74 6.94 -3.57 -2.87
N PRO A 75 5.72 -4.11 -2.68
CA PRO A 75 4.53 -3.31 -2.58
C PRO A 75 4.51 -2.48 -1.30
N LEU A 76 4.11 -1.22 -1.41
CA LEU A 76 3.58 -0.47 -0.29
C LEU A 76 2.14 -0.90 -0.10
N PHE A 77 1.73 -1.23 1.12
CA PHE A 77 0.40 -1.80 1.39
C PHE A 77 -0.14 -1.42 2.75
N THR A 78 -1.43 -1.61 2.92
CA THR A 78 -2.17 -1.49 4.17
C THR A 78 -3.22 -2.59 4.26
N ALA A 79 -3.75 -2.79 5.47
CA ALA A 79 -4.83 -3.72 5.73
C ALA A 79 -6.04 -2.96 6.30
N PHE A 80 -7.24 -3.35 5.88
CA PHE A 80 -8.50 -2.79 6.35
C PHE A 80 -9.56 -3.88 6.40
N GLU A 81 -10.14 -4.10 7.58
CA GLU A 81 -11.05 -5.23 7.83
C GLU A 81 -10.42 -6.55 7.36
N SER A 82 -11.10 -7.32 6.51
CA SER A 82 -10.61 -8.56 5.90
C SER A 82 -9.92 -8.35 4.55
N SER A 83 -9.62 -7.10 4.18
CA SER A 83 -9.03 -6.75 2.89
C SER A 83 -7.58 -6.27 3.02
N VAL A 84 -6.80 -6.52 1.98
CA VAL A 84 -5.47 -5.93 1.79
C VAL A 84 -5.52 -4.99 0.59
N ILE A 85 -4.87 -3.83 0.71
CA ILE A 85 -4.78 -2.81 -0.31
C ILE A 85 -3.30 -2.54 -0.57
N TRP A 86 -2.86 -2.66 -1.83
CA TRP A 86 -1.45 -2.51 -2.17
C TRP A 86 -1.22 -1.83 -3.50
N TYR A 87 -0.01 -1.32 -3.68
CA TYR A 87 0.44 -0.79 -4.95
C TYR A 87 1.30 -1.79 -5.70
N LYS A 88 1.05 -1.92 -7.00
CA LYS A 88 1.97 -2.52 -7.94
C LYS A 88 2.65 -1.42 -8.75
N MET A 89 3.91 -1.18 -8.42
CA MET A 89 4.71 -0.10 -9.01
C MET A 89 5.90 -0.69 -9.76
N PRO A 90 6.08 -0.38 -11.06
CA PRO A 90 7.30 -0.73 -11.77
C PRO A 90 8.54 -0.20 -11.05
N ALA A 91 9.56 -1.04 -10.90
CA ALA A 91 10.85 -0.64 -10.39
C ALA A 91 11.46 0.37 -11.35
N ALA A 92 11.73 1.55 -10.86
CA ALA A 92 12.30 2.59 -11.70
C ALA A 92 13.25 3.46 -10.89
N GLY A 93 14.25 3.97 -11.55
CA GLY A 93 15.12 4.98 -11.01
C GLY A 93 14.37 6.27 -10.71
N GLY A 94 13.76 6.36 -9.51
CA GLY A 94 13.09 7.56 -9.02
C GLY A 94 11.81 7.95 -9.78
N ASN A 95 11.51 9.26 -9.79
CA ASN A 95 10.30 9.85 -10.40
C ASN A 95 10.27 9.81 -11.94
N LYS A 96 11.23 9.18 -12.59
CA LYS A 96 11.39 9.21 -14.05
C LYS A 96 10.57 8.15 -14.78
N THR A 97 9.92 7.22 -14.06
CA THR A 97 9.11 6.23 -14.75
C THR A 97 7.87 6.85 -15.38
N SER A 98 7.65 6.53 -16.65
CA SER A 98 6.42 6.84 -17.37
C SER A 98 5.42 5.69 -17.35
N HIS A 99 5.75 4.57 -16.68
CA HIS A 99 4.88 3.42 -16.59
C HIS A 99 3.79 3.62 -15.55
N ASP A 100 2.60 3.15 -15.89
CA ASP A 100 1.46 3.18 -14.97
C ASP A 100 1.71 2.30 -13.74
N SER A 101 1.18 2.74 -12.61
CA SER A 101 1.12 1.98 -11.37
C SER A 101 -0.35 1.78 -10.98
N TYR A 102 -0.62 0.73 -10.23
CA TYR A 102 -1.98 0.37 -9.86
C TYR A 102 -2.10 0.22 -8.34
N CYS A 103 -3.24 0.66 -7.81
CA CYS A 103 -3.69 0.32 -6.48
C CYS A 103 -4.72 -0.80 -6.58
N TYR A 104 -4.43 -1.91 -5.92
CA TYR A 104 -5.30 -3.08 -5.85
C TYR A 104 -5.92 -3.20 -4.47
N ARG A 105 -7.12 -3.79 -4.42
CA ARG A 105 -7.78 -4.27 -3.20
C ARG A 105 -8.19 -5.72 -3.39
N ARG A 106 -8.09 -6.52 -2.34
CA ARG A 106 -8.64 -7.87 -2.30
C ARG A 106 -9.08 -8.22 -0.89
N SER A 107 -10.33 -8.62 -0.72
CA SER A 107 -10.77 -9.41 0.43
C SER A 107 -10.30 -10.85 0.27
N LEU A 108 -9.94 -11.52 1.36
CA LEU A 108 -9.49 -12.92 1.26
C LEU A 108 -10.61 -13.89 0.86
N ASP A 109 -11.87 -13.47 0.97
CA ASP A 109 -13.02 -14.21 0.48
C ASP A 109 -13.21 -14.11 -1.04
N GLU A 110 -12.53 -13.18 -1.68
CA GLU A 110 -12.61 -12.97 -3.12
C GLU A 110 -11.53 -13.76 -3.86
N ALA A 111 -11.88 -14.28 -5.04
CA ALA A 111 -10.95 -15.06 -5.86
C ALA A 111 -9.88 -14.18 -6.56
N LYS A 112 -10.15 -12.89 -6.75
CA LYS A 112 -9.28 -11.98 -7.52
C LYS A 112 -9.21 -10.60 -6.87
N ALA A 113 -8.07 -9.96 -7.09
CA ALA A 113 -7.89 -8.56 -6.75
C ALA A 113 -8.62 -7.64 -7.74
N GLU A 114 -9.17 -6.55 -7.21
CA GLU A 114 -9.73 -5.45 -7.98
C GLU A 114 -8.71 -4.31 -8.09
N ALA A 115 -8.54 -3.75 -9.29
CA ALA A 115 -7.76 -2.52 -9.47
C ALA A 115 -8.67 -1.32 -9.19
N ILE A 116 -8.54 -0.73 -8.00
CA ILE A 116 -9.38 0.37 -7.54
C ILE A 116 -8.87 1.75 -7.97
N TRP A 117 -7.59 1.86 -8.36
CA TRP A 117 -7.02 3.10 -8.88
C TRP A 117 -5.84 2.86 -9.82
N LYS A 118 -5.72 3.74 -10.81
CA LYS A 118 -4.58 3.81 -11.74
C LYS A 118 -3.86 5.14 -11.59
N SER A 119 -2.55 5.10 -11.42
CA SER A 119 -1.66 6.26 -11.42
C SER A 119 -0.81 6.28 -12.69
N THR A 120 -0.59 7.46 -13.28
CA THR A 120 0.26 7.64 -14.47
C THR A 120 1.76 7.60 -14.17
N GLY A 121 2.13 7.03 -13.05
CA GLY A 121 3.49 6.86 -12.54
C GLY A 121 3.42 6.33 -11.13
N ARG A 122 4.49 6.50 -10.37
CA ARG A 122 4.56 6.01 -8.99
C ARG A 122 3.59 6.76 -8.07
N PHE A 123 3.12 6.08 -7.04
CA PHE A 123 2.47 6.74 -5.90
C PHE A 123 3.55 7.40 -5.02
N ALA A 124 3.25 8.56 -4.45
CA ALA A 124 4.22 9.30 -3.63
C ALA A 124 4.34 8.75 -2.21
N SER A 125 3.26 8.23 -1.64
CA SER A 125 3.21 7.70 -0.26
C SER A 125 2.54 6.34 -0.21
N ALA A 126 2.73 5.62 0.89
CA ALA A 126 2.00 4.37 1.15
C ALA A 126 0.48 4.62 1.25
N PRO A 127 -0.36 3.63 0.89
CA PRO A 127 -1.79 3.73 1.12
C PRO A 127 -2.06 3.78 2.63
N ARG A 128 -3.02 4.62 3.05
CA ARG A 128 -3.43 4.76 4.45
C ARG A 128 -4.94 4.67 4.56
N VAL A 129 -5.43 4.02 5.59
CA VAL A 129 -6.86 3.97 5.89
C VAL A 129 -7.11 4.61 7.25
N SER A 130 -8.09 5.49 7.31
CA SER A 130 -8.62 6.09 8.53
C SER A 130 -10.13 6.17 8.43
N ASP A 131 -10.86 5.67 9.42
CA ASP A 131 -12.33 5.67 9.48
C ASP A 131 -12.99 5.12 8.19
N GLY A 132 -12.42 4.05 7.63
CA GLY A 132 -12.91 3.44 6.39
C GLY A 132 -12.59 4.22 5.12
N ILE A 133 -11.85 5.33 5.21
CA ILE A 133 -11.43 6.12 4.05
C ILE A 133 -9.98 5.80 3.71
N LEU A 134 -9.77 5.28 2.51
CA LEU A 134 -8.45 5.07 1.93
C LEU A 134 -7.91 6.38 1.36
N THR A 135 -6.72 6.75 1.76
CA THR A 135 -5.96 7.85 1.16
C THR A 135 -4.83 7.29 0.32
N ILE A 136 -4.76 7.71 -0.93
CA ILE A 136 -3.71 7.39 -1.88
C ILE A 136 -3.11 8.68 -2.46
N SER A 137 -1.84 8.63 -2.85
CA SER A 137 -1.12 9.78 -3.43
C SER A 137 -0.64 9.47 -4.86
N PRO A 138 -1.58 9.42 -5.83
CA PRO A 138 -1.25 9.09 -7.21
C PRO A 138 -0.51 10.23 -7.90
N ARG A 139 0.31 9.87 -8.87
CA ARG A 139 0.87 10.80 -9.85
C ARG A 139 -0.20 11.12 -10.90
N VAL A 140 -0.39 12.39 -11.15
CA VAL A 140 -1.35 12.91 -12.12
C VAL A 140 -0.58 13.61 -13.24
N ARG A 141 -0.90 13.29 -14.48
CA ARG A 141 -0.39 13.99 -15.66
C ARG A 141 -1.53 14.71 -16.33
N ASN A 142 -1.32 15.99 -16.62
CA ASN A 142 -2.22 16.80 -17.45
C ASN A 142 -1.39 17.61 -18.47
N ASP A 143 -2.02 18.48 -19.24
CA ASP A 143 -1.38 19.30 -20.27
C ASP A 143 -0.36 20.31 -19.69
N GLU A 144 -0.46 20.63 -18.41
CA GLU A 144 0.44 21.55 -17.71
C GLU A 144 1.66 20.86 -17.12
N GLY A 145 1.66 19.53 -17.01
CA GLY A 145 2.79 18.78 -16.48
C GLY A 145 2.44 17.53 -15.68
N VAL A 146 3.32 17.23 -14.74
CA VAL A 146 3.22 16.06 -13.86
C VAL A 146 3.18 16.53 -12.42
N TYR A 147 2.15 16.13 -11.71
CA TYR A 147 1.86 16.53 -10.34
C TYR A 147 1.65 15.30 -9.49
N TYR A 148 1.73 15.45 -8.17
CA TYR A 148 1.14 14.52 -7.24
C TYR A 148 -0.22 15.03 -6.78
N GLY A 149 -1.13 14.11 -6.55
CA GLY A 149 -2.41 14.40 -5.93
C GLY A 149 -2.60 13.56 -4.68
N MET A 150 -3.64 13.86 -3.95
CA MET A 150 -4.17 13.02 -2.90
C MET A 150 -5.61 12.71 -3.23
N THR A 151 -6.00 11.45 -3.08
CA THR A 151 -7.37 11.00 -3.33
C THR A 151 -7.86 10.21 -2.13
N ALA A 152 -9.04 10.56 -1.66
CA ALA A 152 -9.75 9.86 -0.60
C ALA A 152 -10.86 8.99 -1.23
N ILE A 153 -10.89 7.72 -0.87
CA ILE A 153 -11.82 6.70 -1.40
C ILE A 153 -12.53 6.06 -0.21
N ASP A 154 -13.85 6.07 -0.23
CA ASP A 154 -14.67 5.38 0.75
C ASP A 154 -14.65 3.87 0.45
N LEU A 155 -14.20 3.09 1.43
CA LEU A 155 -14.16 1.64 1.34
C LEU A 155 -15.39 0.97 1.95
N THR A 156 -16.22 1.74 2.66
CA THR A 156 -17.33 1.19 3.44
C THR A 156 -18.61 0.98 2.62
N ASP A 157 -18.73 1.66 1.49
CA ASP A 157 -19.92 1.61 0.63
C ASP A 157 -19.89 0.47 -0.40
N GLY A 158 -18.82 -0.32 -0.44
CA GLY A 158 -18.61 -1.43 -1.38
C GLY A 158 -18.35 -1.01 -2.83
N ASN A 159 -18.46 0.28 -3.16
CA ASN A 159 -18.28 0.81 -4.52
C ASN A 159 -16.95 1.54 -4.70
N ASN A 160 -16.13 1.63 -3.66
CA ASN A 160 -14.87 2.38 -3.65
C ASN A 160 -15.08 3.84 -4.12
N THR A 161 -16.09 4.51 -3.58
CA THR A 161 -16.52 5.84 -4.04
C THR A 161 -15.48 6.91 -3.69
N LYS A 162 -15.06 7.69 -4.69
CA LYS A 162 -14.18 8.82 -4.47
C LYS A 162 -14.88 9.92 -3.64
N ARG A 163 -14.35 10.23 -2.46
CA ARG A 163 -14.85 11.27 -1.53
C ARG A 163 -14.27 12.65 -1.83
N ALA A 164 -12.95 12.69 -2.02
CA ALA A 164 -12.25 13.95 -2.21
C ALA A 164 -11.01 13.74 -3.09
N GLN A 165 -10.57 14.82 -3.72
CA GLN A 165 -9.31 14.85 -4.46
C GLN A 165 -8.68 16.23 -4.35
N LEU A 166 -7.36 16.25 -4.10
CA LEU A 166 -6.55 17.46 -4.11
C LEU A 166 -5.37 17.24 -5.06
N VAL A 167 -5.16 18.19 -5.97
CA VAL A 167 -3.96 18.23 -6.82
C VAL A 167 -2.99 19.24 -6.19
N LEU A 168 -1.78 18.78 -5.90
CA LEU A 168 -0.75 19.61 -5.29
C LEU A 168 0.00 20.40 -6.36
N PRO A 169 0.60 21.56 -6.02
CA PRO A 169 1.51 22.26 -6.90
C PRO A 169 2.65 21.34 -7.37
N SER A 170 3.17 21.57 -8.57
CA SER A 170 4.23 20.74 -9.19
C SER A 170 5.52 20.66 -8.37
N SER A 171 5.75 21.63 -7.48
CA SER A 171 6.90 21.67 -6.56
C SER A 171 6.68 20.90 -5.26
N VAL A 172 5.50 20.29 -5.06
CA VAL A 172 5.12 19.65 -3.80
C VAL A 172 4.90 18.15 -4.01
N SER A 173 5.56 17.33 -3.20
CA SER A 173 5.34 15.89 -3.12
C SER A 173 4.88 15.53 -1.70
N PRO A 174 3.73 14.85 -1.54
CA PRO A 174 3.31 14.37 -0.24
C PRO A 174 4.15 13.15 0.14
N PHE A 175 4.61 13.11 1.39
CA PHE A 175 5.36 11.96 1.92
C PHE A 175 4.43 11.00 2.67
N GLU A 176 3.61 11.52 3.57
CA GLU A 176 2.57 10.78 4.27
C GLU A 176 1.27 11.57 4.14
N ALA A 177 0.18 10.89 3.84
CA ALA A 177 -1.12 11.52 3.69
C ALA A 177 -2.22 10.65 4.29
N VAL A 178 -3.17 11.28 4.98
CA VAL A 178 -4.37 10.67 5.51
C VAL A 178 -5.55 11.63 5.35
N TYR A 179 -6.73 11.08 5.04
CA TYR A 179 -7.97 11.83 5.02
C TYR A 179 -8.78 11.49 6.28
N MET A 180 -9.14 12.52 7.05
CA MET A 180 -9.93 12.35 8.26
C MET A 180 -10.75 13.61 8.51
N GLY A 181 -12.01 13.45 8.94
CA GLY A 181 -12.89 14.58 9.24
C GLY A 181 -13.02 15.58 8.09
N ASP A 182 -13.20 15.10 6.86
CA ASP A 182 -13.32 15.90 5.63
C ASP A 182 -12.08 16.75 5.28
N THR A 183 -10.90 16.38 5.81
CA THR A 183 -9.65 17.12 5.62
C THR A 183 -8.51 16.18 5.25
N PHE A 184 -7.68 16.58 4.28
CA PHE A 184 -6.38 15.95 4.07
C PHE A 184 -5.36 16.49 5.07
N VAL A 185 -4.74 15.57 5.81
CA VAL A 185 -3.57 15.84 6.65
C VAL A 185 -2.37 15.15 6.02
N PHE A 186 -1.31 15.90 5.73
CA PHE A 186 -0.14 15.34 5.04
C PHE A 186 1.15 16.06 5.42
N SER A 187 2.25 15.37 5.27
CA SER A 187 3.60 15.94 5.32
C SER A 187 4.14 16.13 3.91
N ILE A 188 5.07 17.05 3.75
CA ILE A 188 5.77 17.34 2.50
C ILE A 188 7.19 16.81 2.61
N GLU A 189 7.61 15.96 1.67
CA GLU A 189 8.97 15.42 1.66
C GLU A 189 9.98 16.48 1.23
N ALA A 190 9.69 17.24 0.17
CA ALA A 190 10.51 18.33 -0.30
C ALA A 190 9.70 19.28 -1.19
N THR A 191 10.08 20.55 -1.19
CA THR A 191 9.73 21.49 -2.25
C THR A 191 10.90 21.56 -3.22
N TYR A 192 10.66 21.18 -4.47
CA TYR A 192 11.72 21.19 -5.51
C TYR A 192 12.00 22.58 -6.11
N SER A 193 11.47 23.64 -5.52
CA SER A 193 11.80 24.99 -5.93
C SER A 193 13.24 25.32 -5.55
N GLY A 194 14.16 25.16 -6.50
CA GLY A 194 15.56 25.54 -6.32
C GLY A 194 16.59 24.40 -6.46
N VAL A 195 16.15 23.19 -6.77
CA VAL A 195 17.09 22.19 -7.29
C VAL A 195 17.30 22.52 -8.76
N GLY A 196 18.43 23.11 -9.04
CA GLY A 196 18.79 23.73 -10.30
C GLY A 196 18.47 22.88 -11.52
N THR A 197 18.04 23.60 -12.48
CA THR A 197 18.05 23.26 -13.90
C THR A 197 19.37 22.66 -14.34
#